data_23ae677bcad2238c687fbf441f71d681
#
_entry.id   23ae677bcad2238c687fbf441f71d681
#
_cell.length_a   1.000
_cell.length_b   1.000
_cell.length_c   1.000
_cell.angle_alpha   90.00
_cell.angle_beta   90.00
_cell.angle_gamma   90.00
#
_symmetry.space_group_name_H-M   'P 1'
#
loop_
_entity.id
_entity.type
_entity.pdbx_description
1 polymer ?
#
loop_
_entity_poly.entity_id
_entity_poly.type
_entity_poly.pdbx_seq_one_letter_code
_entity_poly.pdbx_strand_id
1 'polypeptide(L)'
;GQESAGIAVSDGENVSHYKNMGILADVFTSERLKSLKGRIAVGQVLYAKAKDRIIENAQPFVNHTKLGTIAVSFNGSLVNYDQLKEFLEETGSTFGSTSHTEVIVKLMAKNYKKGMDRALADTIQLIKGGYALTIMTEKSLVGARDPNGIRPLCLGKLENGWALASESCAFDAIGAELVRDIKPGEIVIINDDGVLSFEFGEHTTKASCVFEYVYFARPDSVIDEISVQEARI
;
A
#
# COMPACT_ATOMS: atom_id res chain seq x y z
N GLY A 1 -10.53 9.20 1.75
CA GLY A 1 -11.14 8.17 2.57
C GLY A 1 -12.01 8.75 3.64
N GLN A 2 -13.24 8.29 3.67
CA GLN A 2 -14.24 8.82 4.60
C GLN A 2 -14.80 7.74 5.53
N GLU A 3 -14.54 6.48 5.25
CA GLU A 3 -15.11 5.36 5.99
C GLU A 3 -14.17 4.83 7.07
N SER A 4 -12.88 4.77 6.80
CA SER A 4 -11.89 4.38 7.82
C SER A 4 -10.52 4.98 7.54
N ALA A 5 -9.71 5.08 8.59
CA ALA A 5 -8.33 5.46 8.53
C ALA A 5 -7.48 4.59 9.46
N GLY A 6 -6.23 4.34 9.08
CA GLY A 6 -5.30 3.57 9.90
C GLY A 6 -3.86 3.88 9.58
N ILE A 7 -3.00 3.69 10.59
CA ILE A 7 -1.55 3.84 10.51
C ILE A 7 -0.90 2.68 11.26
N ALA A 8 0.14 2.10 10.68
CA ALA A 8 1.08 1.22 11.36
C ALA A 8 2.46 1.86 11.33
N VAL A 9 3.20 1.74 12.43
CA VAL A 9 4.50 2.39 12.64
C VAL A 9 5.49 1.40 13.22
N SER A 10 6.71 1.39 12.71
CA SER A 10 7.83 0.62 13.24
C SER A 10 8.88 1.52 13.86
N ASP A 11 9.34 1.14 15.06
CA ASP A 11 10.49 1.74 15.73
C ASP A 11 11.83 1.06 15.34
N GLY A 12 11.79 0.03 14.51
CA GLY A 12 12.92 -0.79 14.08
C GLY A 12 12.95 -2.19 14.71
N GLU A 13 12.19 -2.40 15.79
CA GLU A 13 12.08 -3.68 16.50
C GLU A 13 10.62 -4.13 16.60
N ASN A 14 9.72 -3.20 16.87
CA ASN A 14 8.30 -3.46 17.09
C ASN A 14 7.43 -2.67 16.12
N VAL A 15 6.29 -3.23 15.77
CA VAL A 15 5.26 -2.56 14.99
C VAL A 15 4.05 -2.29 15.88
N SER A 16 3.71 -1.02 16.02
CA SER A 16 2.46 -0.57 16.62
C SER A 16 1.50 -0.08 15.55
N HIS A 17 0.20 -0.22 15.76
CA HIS A 17 -0.77 0.27 14.80
C HIS A 17 -2.06 0.74 15.49
N TYR A 18 -2.74 1.64 14.83
CA TYR A 18 -4.09 2.06 15.18
C TYR A 18 -4.91 2.27 13.91
N LYS A 19 -6.15 1.79 13.91
CA LYS A 19 -7.12 2.02 12.84
C LYS A 19 -8.52 2.07 13.40
N ASN A 20 -9.39 2.85 12.79
CA ASN A 20 -10.80 2.92 13.17
C ASN A 20 -11.68 3.37 12.00
N MET A 21 -12.98 3.18 12.18
CA MET A 21 -13.98 3.76 11.30
C MET A 21 -14.09 5.26 11.53
N GLY A 22 -14.34 6.02 10.47
CA GLY A 22 -14.49 7.46 10.51
C GLY A 22 -13.48 8.19 9.61
N ILE A 23 -13.61 9.51 9.55
CA ILE A 23 -12.67 10.36 8.83
C ILE A 23 -11.36 10.51 9.60
N LEU A 24 -10.29 10.83 8.88
CA LEU A 24 -8.93 10.92 9.43
C LEU A 24 -8.84 11.76 10.71
N ALA A 25 -9.49 12.92 10.74
CA ALA A 25 -9.43 13.84 11.87
C ALA A 25 -10.09 13.28 13.15
N ASP A 26 -11.12 12.46 13.01
CA ASP A 26 -11.81 11.83 14.14
C ASP A 26 -11.05 10.58 14.63
N VAL A 27 -10.42 9.85 13.71
CA VAL A 27 -9.66 8.64 14.03
C VAL A 27 -8.33 8.99 14.70
N PHE A 28 -7.63 10.02 14.23
CA PHE A 28 -6.29 10.39 14.72
C PHE A 28 -6.30 11.72 15.47
N THR A 29 -6.51 11.65 16.77
CA THR A 29 -6.28 12.78 17.68
C THR A 29 -4.77 12.99 17.90
N SER A 30 -4.38 14.18 18.35
CA SER A 30 -2.99 14.49 18.67
C SER A 30 -2.38 13.55 19.70
N GLU A 31 -3.18 13.06 20.64
CA GLU A 31 -2.74 12.08 21.65
C GLU A 31 -2.42 10.72 21.03
N ARG A 32 -3.27 10.23 20.13
CA ARG A 32 -3.05 8.97 19.41
C ARG A 32 -1.82 9.04 18.51
N LEU A 33 -1.65 10.14 17.79
CA LEU A 33 -0.47 10.33 16.95
C LEU A 33 0.81 10.32 17.78
N LYS A 34 0.81 10.93 18.98
CA LYS A 34 1.97 10.89 19.89
C LYS A 34 2.30 9.50 20.43
N SER A 35 1.33 8.59 20.47
CA SER A 35 1.56 7.20 20.89
C SER A 35 2.19 6.32 19.78
N LEU A 36 2.05 6.71 18.52
CA LEU A 36 2.63 6.00 17.37
C LEU A 36 4.05 6.53 17.12
N LYS A 37 5.04 5.94 17.79
CA LYS A 37 6.44 6.34 17.67
C LYS A 37 7.19 5.37 16.78
N GLY A 38 7.99 5.89 15.87
CA GLY A 38 8.84 5.09 14.99
C GLY A 38 9.41 5.90 13.84
N ARG A 39 10.14 5.23 12.97
CA ARG A 39 10.85 5.81 11.84
C ARG A 39 10.33 5.33 10.48
N ILE A 40 9.57 4.25 10.45
CA ILE A 40 8.93 3.73 9.25
C ILE A 40 7.43 3.65 9.54
N ALA A 41 6.62 4.10 8.59
CA ALA A 41 5.17 4.06 8.74
C ALA A 41 4.49 3.70 7.43
N VAL A 42 3.32 3.07 7.53
CA VAL A 42 2.39 2.88 6.42
C VAL A 42 0.99 3.28 6.88
N GLY A 43 0.28 4.00 6.04
CA GLY A 43 -1.07 4.48 6.34
C GLY A 43 -2.02 4.29 5.18
N GLN A 44 -3.31 4.26 5.50
CA GLN A 44 -4.39 4.15 4.52
C GLN A 44 -5.63 4.90 5.00
N VAL A 45 -6.27 5.59 4.08
CA VAL A 45 -7.65 6.04 4.20
C VAL A 45 -8.49 5.26 3.20
N LEU A 46 -9.62 4.72 3.64
CA LEU A 46 -10.44 3.84 2.82
C LEU A 46 -11.74 4.54 2.42
N TYR A 47 -12.11 4.36 1.16
CA TYR A 47 -13.47 4.56 0.66
C TYR A 47 -14.04 3.19 0.29
N ALA A 48 -15.09 2.75 0.96
CA ALA A 48 -15.66 1.42 0.79
C ALA A 48 -17.14 1.48 0.37
N LYS A 49 -17.60 0.44 -0.34
CA LYS A 49 -19.03 0.25 -0.59
C LYS A 49 -19.74 -0.02 0.73
N ALA A 50 -21.03 0.31 0.82
CA ALA A 50 -21.79 0.22 2.06
C ALA A 50 -21.67 -1.13 2.78
N LYS A 51 -21.67 -2.24 2.05
CA LYS A 51 -21.53 -3.60 2.61
C LYS A 51 -20.15 -3.92 3.18
N ASP A 52 -19.12 -3.16 2.77
CA ASP A 52 -17.71 -3.38 3.13
C ASP A 52 -17.24 -2.38 4.20
N ARG A 53 -18.16 -1.54 4.74
CA ARG A 53 -17.89 -0.53 5.77
C ARG A 53 -17.86 -1.15 7.17
N ILE A 54 -16.89 -2.01 7.40
CA ILE A 54 -16.65 -2.68 8.69
C ILE A 54 -15.21 -2.46 9.10
N ILE A 55 -14.97 -2.46 10.41
CA ILE A 55 -13.62 -2.20 10.97
C ILE A 55 -12.60 -3.25 10.52
N GLU A 56 -13.04 -4.46 10.27
CA GLU A 56 -12.21 -5.56 9.80
C GLU A 56 -11.58 -5.27 8.43
N ASN A 57 -12.24 -4.46 7.60
CA ASN A 57 -11.74 -4.03 6.30
C ASN A 57 -10.81 -2.80 6.38
N ALA A 58 -10.74 -2.12 7.52
CA ALA A 58 -9.85 -0.98 7.68
C ALA A 58 -8.38 -1.40 7.54
N GLN A 59 -7.60 -0.56 6.86
CA GLN A 59 -6.19 -0.78 6.59
C GLN A 59 -5.32 0.17 7.44
N PRO A 60 -4.02 -0.14 7.65
CA PRO A 60 -3.28 -1.30 7.15
C PRO A 60 -3.69 -2.63 7.80
N PHE A 61 -3.47 -3.72 7.07
CA PHE A 61 -3.55 -5.07 7.62
C PHE A 61 -2.21 -5.45 8.22
N VAL A 62 -2.20 -5.78 9.50
CA VAL A 62 -0.99 -6.16 10.24
C VAL A 62 -1.05 -7.65 10.55
N ASN A 63 0.04 -8.35 10.23
CA ASN A 63 0.18 -9.78 10.52
C ASN A 63 1.52 -10.05 11.20
N HIS A 64 1.45 -10.68 12.36
CA HIS A 64 2.62 -11.09 13.12
C HIS A 64 3.01 -12.51 12.75
N THR A 65 4.27 -12.71 12.36
CA THR A 65 4.83 -14.02 12.05
C THR A 65 5.99 -14.33 12.99
N LYS A 66 6.47 -15.58 12.99
CA LYS A 66 7.67 -15.94 13.76
C LYS A 66 8.95 -15.23 13.27
N LEU A 67 8.93 -14.65 12.09
CA LEU A 67 10.09 -14.01 11.45
C LEU A 67 9.96 -12.50 11.38
N GLY A 68 8.92 -11.93 11.99
CA GLY A 68 8.66 -10.50 12.02
C GLY A 68 7.22 -10.14 11.70
N THR A 69 6.96 -8.86 11.65
CA THR A 69 5.65 -8.27 11.39
C THR A 69 5.58 -7.68 9.99
N ILE A 70 4.47 -7.91 9.32
CA ILE A 70 4.16 -7.31 8.03
C ILE A 70 2.93 -6.43 8.20
N ALA A 71 3.01 -5.18 7.74
CA ALA A 71 1.86 -4.29 7.62
C ALA A 71 1.67 -3.91 6.15
N VAL A 72 0.45 -4.06 5.63
CA VAL A 72 0.14 -3.87 4.20
C VAL A 72 -1.01 -2.89 4.03
N SER A 73 -0.79 -1.90 3.17
CA SER A 73 -1.84 -1.06 2.61
C SER A 73 -1.95 -1.28 1.10
N PHE A 74 -3.17 -1.32 0.61
CA PHE A 74 -3.51 -1.71 -0.76
C PHE A 74 -4.54 -0.75 -1.34
N ASN A 75 -4.19 -0.17 -2.48
CA ASN A 75 -5.10 0.60 -3.32
C ASN A 75 -5.33 -0.17 -4.62
N GLY A 76 -6.51 -0.74 -4.81
CA GLY A 76 -6.79 -1.49 -6.02
C GLY A 76 -7.86 -2.56 -5.90
N SER A 77 -7.85 -3.48 -6.84
CA SER A 77 -8.75 -4.63 -6.86
C SER A 77 -8.07 -5.83 -7.53
N LEU A 78 -8.22 -7.00 -6.92
CA LEU A 78 -7.76 -8.27 -7.47
C LEU A 78 -8.91 -8.88 -8.29
N VAL A 79 -8.64 -9.27 -9.53
CA VAL A 79 -9.63 -9.94 -10.39
C VAL A 79 -9.72 -11.44 -10.08
N ASN A 80 -8.72 -12.00 -9.41
CA ASN A 80 -8.68 -13.40 -8.98
C ASN A 80 -8.81 -13.57 -7.46
N TYR A 81 -9.51 -12.63 -6.79
CA TYR A 81 -9.70 -12.63 -5.34
C TYR A 81 -10.31 -13.94 -4.83
N ASP A 82 -11.43 -14.36 -5.40
CA ASP A 82 -12.17 -15.55 -4.93
C ASP A 82 -11.31 -16.82 -5.05
N GLN A 83 -10.59 -16.99 -6.16
CA GLN A 83 -9.69 -18.12 -6.39
C GLN A 83 -8.54 -18.18 -5.38
N LEU A 84 -7.94 -17.01 -5.08
CA LEU A 84 -6.85 -16.92 -4.10
C LEU A 84 -7.35 -17.16 -2.68
N LYS A 85 -8.53 -16.68 -2.37
CA LYS A 85 -9.16 -16.89 -1.07
C LYS A 85 -9.46 -18.38 -0.85
N GLU A 86 -10.11 -19.04 -1.81
CA GLU A 86 -10.40 -20.47 -1.78
C GLU A 86 -9.11 -21.30 -1.58
N PHE A 87 -8.08 -21.04 -2.38
CA PHE A 87 -6.77 -21.69 -2.23
C PHE A 87 -6.18 -21.52 -0.82
N LEU A 88 -6.31 -20.33 -0.23
CA LEU A 88 -5.81 -20.08 1.12
C LEU A 88 -6.66 -20.80 2.17
N GLU A 89 -7.98 -20.85 2.02
CA GLU A 89 -8.91 -21.57 2.92
C GLU A 89 -8.65 -23.07 2.89
N GLU A 90 -8.47 -23.67 1.71
CA GLU A 90 -8.09 -25.08 1.55
C GLU A 90 -6.75 -25.42 2.22
N THR A 91 -5.86 -24.45 2.34
CA THR A 91 -4.55 -24.61 3.01
C THR A 91 -4.57 -24.17 4.47
N GLY A 92 -5.77 -24.00 5.07
CA GLY A 92 -5.97 -23.78 6.49
C GLY A 92 -5.96 -22.30 6.94
N SER A 93 -6.03 -21.34 6.00
CA SER A 93 -6.19 -19.93 6.37
C SER A 93 -7.65 -19.62 6.69
N THR A 94 -7.89 -18.76 7.68
CA THR A 94 -9.22 -18.22 8.01
C THR A 94 -9.25 -16.74 7.69
N PHE A 95 -10.40 -16.19 7.32
CA PHE A 95 -10.57 -14.79 6.98
C PHE A 95 -11.52 -14.10 7.95
N GLY A 96 -11.11 -12.91 8.41
CA GLY A 96 -11.91 -12.05 9.27
C GLY A 96 -12.56 -10.90 8.53
N SER A 97 -12.23 -10.70 7.25
CA SER A 97 -12.68 -9.57 6.45
C SER A 97 -13.08 -9.99 5.03
N THR A 98 -13.64 -9.04 4.28
CA THR A 98 -13.88 -9.16 2.84
C THR A 98 -12.83 -8.41 2.01
N SER A 99 -11.77 -7.91 2.65
CA SER A 99 -10.74 -7.10 2.01
C SER A 99 -9.77 -7.93 1.17
N HIS A 100 -9.50 -7.46 -0.04
CA HIS A 100 -8.45 -8.01 -0.90
C HIS A 100 -7.07 -7.95 -0.23
N THR A 101 -6.86 -6.98 0.67
CA THR A 101 -5.61 -6.82 1.41
C THR A 101 -5.35 -7.99 2.34
N GLU A 102 -6.37 -8.59 2.94
CA GLU A 102 -6.20 -9.76 3.79
C GLU A 102 -5.65 -10.97 3.02
N VAL A 103 -6.11 -11.17 1.79
CA VAL A 103 -5.58 -12.21 0.90
C VAL A 103 -4.09 -12.00 0.63
N ILE A 104 -3.69 -10.75 0.30
CA ILE A 104 -2.29 -10.40 0.04
C ILE A 104 -1.42 -10.67 1.27
N VAL A 105 -1.86 -10.22 2.44
CA VAL A 105 -1.13 -10.43 3.71
C VAL A 105 -0.94 -11.92 4.00
N LYS A 106 -1.97 -12.74 3.79
CA LYS A 106 -1.90 -14.19 4.03
C LYS A 106 -1.00 -14.90 3.03
N LEU A 107 -1.01 -14.51 1.76
CA LEU A 107 -0.07 -15.01 0.75
C LEU A 107 1.38 -14.69 1.13
N MET A 108 1.65 -13.44 1.52
CA MET A 108 2.97 -13.04 1.99
C MET A 108 3.40 -13.80 3.24
N ALA A 109 2.53 -13.92 4.24
CA ALA A 109 2.82 -14.63 5.48
C ALA A 109 3.12 -16.13 5.23
N LYS A 110 2.46 -16.76 4.27
CA LYS A 110 2.71 -18.15 3.87
C LYS A 110 4.12 -18.34 3.30
N ASN A 111 4.60 -17.36 2.56
CA ASN A 111 5.90 -17.41 1.88
C ASN A 111 7.02 -16.69 2.65
N TYR A 112 6.72 -16.00 3.75
CA TYR A 112 7.67 -15.13 4.47
C TYR A 112 8.91 -15.84 4.99
N LYS A 113 8.84 -17.15 5.22
CA LYS A 113 10.01 -17.97 5.61
C LYS A 113 11.17 -17.93 4.60
N LYS A 114 10.88 -17.57 3.36
CA LYS A 114 11.87 -17.43 2.29
C LYS A 114 12.53 -16.04 2.24
N GLY A 115 12.23 -15.17 3.19
CA GLY A 115 12.61 -13.75 3.21
C GLY A 115 11.57 -12.86 2.52
N MET A 116 11.63 -11.55 2.81
CA MET A 116 10.65 -10.55 2.34
C MET A 116 10.61 -10.48 0.82
N ASP A 117 11.76 -10.37 0.18
CA ASP A 117 11.86 -10.18 -1.27
C ASP A 117 11.23 -11.36 -2.03
N ARG A 118 11.48 -12.57 -1.54
CA ARG A 118 10.89 -13.78 -2.13
C ARG A 118 9.41 -13.90 -1.85
N ALA A 119 8.96 -13.58 -0.63
CA ALA A 119 7.54 -13.58 -0.27
C ALA A 119 6.75 -12.59 -1.13
N LEU A 120 7.33 -11.42 -1.36
CA LEU A 120 6.75 -10.39 -2.22
C LEU A 120 6.70 -10.85 -3.68
N ALA A 121 7.80 -11.35 -4.22
CA ALA A 121 7.87 -11.85 -5.60
C ALA A 121 6.87 -12.98 -5.84
N ASP A 122 6.82 -13.98 -4.94
CA ASP A 122 5.87 -15.08 -5.02
C ASP A 122 4.41 -14.58 -4.93
N THR A 123 4.13 -13.58 -4.09
CA THR A 123 2.79 -12.99 -3.96
C THR A 123 2.38 -12.23 -5.22
N ILE A 124 3.28 -11.39 -5.75
CA ILE A 124 3.03 -10.58 -6.95
C ILE A 124 2.76 -11.46 -8.18
N GLN A 125 3.44 -12.59 -8.32
CA GLN A 125 3.19 -13.54 -9.41
C GLN A 125 1.80 -14.19 -9.33
N LEU A 126 1.23 -14.27 -8.13
CA LEU A 126 -0.09 -14.89 -7.91
C LEU A 126 -1.24 -13.90 -8.08
N ILE A 127 -1.07 -12.66 -7.64
CA ILE A 127 -2.14 -11.67 -7.68
C ILE A 127 -2.31 -11.08 -9.08
N LYS A 128 -3.58 -10.91 -9.51
CA LYS A 128 -3.93 -10.31 -10.80
C LYS A 128 -4.90 -9.16 -10.56
N GLY A 129 -4.69 -8.05 -11.26
CA GLY A 129 -5.56 -6.87 -11.17
C GLY A 129 -4.79 -5.57 -11.27
N GLY A 130 -5.48 -4.45 -11.03
CA GLY A 130 -4.86 -3.13 -10.93
C GLY A 130 -4.63 -2.75 -9.48
N TYR A 131 -3.37 -2.47 -9.11
CA TYR A 131 -3.04 -2.19 -7.72
C TYR A 131 -1.79 -1.33 -7.51
N ALA A 132 -1.78 -0.62 -6.40
CA ALA A 132 -0.60 -0.10 -5.74
C ALA A 132 -0.53 -0.66 -4.31
N LEU A 133 0.63 -1.16 -3.91
CA LEU A 133 0.91 -1.74 -2.60
C LEU A 133 1.93 -0.90 -1.87
N THR A 134 1.71 -0.66 -0.58
CA THR A 134 2.77 -0.28 0.35
C THR A 134 2.83 -1.31 1.47
N ILE A 135 4.04 -1.79 1.72
CA ILE A 135 4.30 -2.86 2.69
C ILE A 135 5.39 -2.39 3.64
N MET A 136 5.17 -2.60 4.92
CA MET A 136 6.15 -2.28 5.95
C MET A 136 6.52 -3.54 6.73
N THR A 137 7.79 -3.69 7.02
CA THR A 137 8.33 -4.57 8.08
C THR A 137 8.90 -3.72 9.19
N GLU A 138 9.54 -4.34 10.16
CA GLU A 138 10.25 -3.60 11.20
C GLU A 138 11.36 -2.69 10.63
N LYS A 139 11.97 -3.07 9.49
CA LYS A 139 13.19 -2.42 8.97
C LYS A 139 13.10 -1.88 7.54
N SER A 140 11.98 -2.13 6.86
CA SER A 140 11.86 -1.78 5.44
C SER A 140 10.49 -1.23 5.11
N LEU A 141 10.44 -0.30 4.17
CA LEU A 141 9.24 0.14 3.48
C LEU A 141 9.35 -0.29 2.02
N VAL A 142 8.30 -0.92 1.50
CA VAL A 142 8.26 -1.43 0.13
C VAL A 142 7.08 -0.82 -0.61
N GLY A 143 7.30 -0.39 -1.83
CA GLY A 143 6.25 -0.01 -2.78
C GLY A 143 6.23 -0.97 -3.95
N ALA A 144 5.06 -1.37 -4.41
CA ALA A 144 4.91 -2.16 -5.63
C ALA A 144 3.70 -1.68 -6.44
N ARG A 145 3.89 -1.54 -7.75
CA ARG A 145 2.86 -1.12 -8.69
C ARG A 145 2.52 -2.25 -9.63
N ASP A 146 1.24 -2.42 -9.96
CA ASP A 146 0.77 -3.47 -10.86
C ASP A 146 1.48 -3.43 -12.24
N PRO A 147 1.57 -4.58 -12.95
CA PRO A 147 2.32 -4.67 -14.21
C PRO A 147 1.83 -3.74 -15.32
N ASN A 148 0.56 -3.32 -15.28
CA ASN A 148 0.00 -2.39 -16.26
C ASN A 148 0.07 -0.92 -15.80
N GLY A 149 0.37 -0.66 -14.51
CA GLY A 149 0.38 0.68 -13.94
C GLY A 149 -1.01 1.32 -13.84
N ILE A 150 -2.04 0.50 -13.61
CA ILE A 150 -3.44 0.96 -13.52
C ILE A 150 -3.61 1.90 -12.34
N ARG A 151 -3.01 1.54 -11.16
CA ARG A 151 -3.05 2.40 -9.98
C ARG A 151 -1.76 3.20 -9.83
N PRO A 152 -1.86 4.48 -9.47
CA PRO A 152 -0.68 5.32 -9.29
C PRO A 152 0.06 4.99 -8.00
N LEU A 153 1.38 5.14 -8.06
CA LEU A 153 2.29 5.11 -6.92
C LEU A 153 3.51 5.93 -7.27
N CYS A 154 3.91 6.84 -6.40
CA CYS A 154 5.06 7.70 -6.63
C CYS A 154 6.03 7.67 -5.44
N LEU A 155 7.29 8.01 -5.73
CA LEU A 155 8.41 8.09 -4.79
C LEU A 155 8.78 9.55 -4.58
N GLY A 156 8.85 9.95 -3.32
CA GLY A 156 9.31 11.26 -2.89
C GLY A 156 10.53 11.19 -1.99
N LYS A 157 11.33 12.26 -1.99
CA LYS A 157 12.52 12.43 -1.17
C LYS A 157 12.25 13.46 -0.07
N LEU A 158 12.46 13.06 1.17
CA LEU A 158 12.54 13.95 2.33
C LEU A 158 14.00 14.30 2.63
N GLU A 159 14.24 15.34 3.41
CA GLU A 159 15.59 15.70 3.87
C GLU A 159 16.33 14.49 4.46
N ASN A 160 15.65 13.73 5.33
CA ASN A 160 16.23 12.59 6.06
C ASN A 160 15.47 11.27 5.79
N GLY A 161 14.93 11.08 4.59
CA GLY A 161 14.18 9.85 4.32
C GLY A 161 13.52 9.82 2.96
N TRP A 162 12.59 8.91 2.82
CA TRP A 162 11.84 8.65 1.60
C TRP A 162 10.36 8.48 1.91
N ALA A 163 9.52 8.79 0.94
CA ALA A 163 8.08 8.61 1.04
C ALA A 163 7.53 7.92 -0.21
N LEU A 164 6.48 7.14 -0.01
CA LEU A 164 5.66 6.57 -1.07
C LEU A 164 4.23 7.11 -0.92
N ALA A 165 3.62 7.50 -2.01
CA ALA A 165 2.24 7.98 -2.00
C ALA A 165 1.49 7.56 -3.27
N SER A 166 0.16 7.48 -3.18
CA SER A 166 -0.69 7.29 -4.36
C SER A 166 -0.76 8.55 -5.23
N GLU A 167 -0.54 9.74 -4.61
CA GLU A 167 -0.65 11.03 -5.28
C GLU A 167 0.52 11.94 -4.89
N SER A 168 1.10 12.65 -5.87
CA SER A 168 2.24 13.54 -5.65
C SER A 168 1.92 14.72 -4.73
N CYS A 169 0.69 15.21 -4.72
CA CYS A 169 0.25 16.28 -3.81
C CYS A 169 0.41 15.94 -2.31
N ALA A 170 0.52 14.66 -1.97
CA ALA A 170 0.81 14.25 -0.60
C ALA A 170 2.23 14.67 -0.16
N PHE A 171 3.16 14.77 -1.10
CA PHE A 171 4.53 15.20 -0.81
C PHE A 171 4.61 16.68 -0.45
N ASP A 172 3.80 17.54 -1.08
CA ASP A 172 3.73 18.96 -0.75
C ASP A 172 3.32 19.16 0.72
N ALA A 173 2.39 18.33 1.21
CA ALA A 173 1.91 18.40 2.58
C ALA A 173 2.96 18.03 3.64
N ILE A 174 3.97 17.25 3.29
CA ILE A 174 5.03 16.78 4.20
C ILE A 174 6.41 17.38 3.89
N GLY A 175 6.50 18.28 2.91
CA GLY A 175 7.76 18.90 2.47
C GLY A 175 8.72 17.91 1.80
N ALA A 176 8.20 16.91 1.11
CA ALA A 176 8.98 16.00 0.28
C ALA A 176 9.01 16.48 -1.17
N GLU A 177 10.07 16.18 -1.88
CA GLU A 177 10.20 16.42 -3.32
C GLU A 177 9.76 15.18 -4.09
N LEU A 178 8.91 15.33 -5.11
CA LEU A 178 8.59 14.25 -6.04
C LEU A 178 9.86 13.86 -6.83
N VAL A 179 10.27 12.60 -6.68
CA VAL A 179 11.41 12.06 -7.44
C VAL A 179 10.93 11.48 -8.77
N ARG A 180 9.94 10.61 -8.73
CA ARG A 180 9.35 9.98 -9.91
C ARG A 180 8.13 9.13 -9.56
N ASP A 181 7.38 8.76 -10.56
CA ASP A 181 6.43 7.66 -10.44
C ASP A 181 7.15 6.30 -10.36
N ILE A 182 6.55 5.36 -9.66
CA ILE A 182 6.94 3.95 -9.70
C ILE A 182 6.46 3.38 -11.04
N LYS A 183 7.34 2.73 -11.78
CA LYS A 183 6.99 2.17 -13.08
C LYS A 183 5.98 1.02 -12.97
N PRO A 184 5.19 0.76 -14.02
CA PRO A 184 4.42 -0.48 -14.10
C PRO A 184 5.30 -1.71 -13.89
N GLY A 185 4.89 -2.61 -12.98
CA GLY A 185 5.66 -3.81 -12.66
C GLY A 185 6.94 -3.57 -11.86
N GLU A 186 7.09 -2.41 -11.23
CA GLU A 186 8.26 -2.10 -10.40
C GLU A 186 7.97 -2.34 -8.92
N ILE A 187 8.98 -2.85 -8.23
CA ILE A 187 9.09 -2.91 -6.78
C ILE A 187 10.21 -1.99 -6.33
N VAL A 188 9.93 -1.15 -5.33
CA VAL A 188 10.91 -0.30 -4.66
C VAL A 188 11.01 -0.74 -3.21
N ILE A 189 12.23 -0.99 -2.72
CA ILE A 189 12.54 -1.31 -1.33
C ILE A 189 13.37 -0.18 -0.73
N ILE A 190 12.91 0.34 0.39
CA ILE A 190 13.54 1.42 1.15
C ILE A 190 13.91 0.88 2.51
N ASN A 191 15.18 0.94 2.85
CA ASN A 191 15.73 0.54 4.15
C ASN A 191 16.93 1.42 4.54
N ASP A 192 17.67 1.04 5.57
CA ASP A 192 18.84 1.79 6.04
C ASP A 192 20.00 1.82 5.02
N ASP A 193 20.06 0.85 4.08
CA ASP A 193 21.05 0.81 3.01
C ASP A 193 20.69 1.74 1.83
N GLY A 194 19.45 2.27 1.81
CA GLY A 194 18.98 3.20 0.79
C GLY A 194 17.74 2.69 0.05
N VAL A 195 17.67 3.03 -1.24
CA VAL A 195 16.56 2.68 -2.14
C VAL A 195 17.05 1.72 -3.20
N LEU A 196 16.45 0.55 -3.25
CA LEU A 196 16.64 -0.44 -4.30
C LEU A 196 15.35 -0.55 -5.12
N SER A 197 15.48 -0.76 -6.41
CA SER A 197 14.33 -1.04 -7.26
C SER A 197 14.63 -2.12 -8.27
N PHE A 198 13.59 -2.90 -8.61
CA PHE A 198 13.66 -3.91 -9.64
C PHE A 198 12.29 -4.11 -10.30
N GLU A 199 12.29 -4.47 -11.55
CA GLU A 199 11.08 -4.77 -12.31
C GLU A 199 10.75 -6.27 -12.19
N PHE A 200 9.46 -6.59 -12.12
CA PHE A 200 8.96 -7.96 -12.05
C PHE A 200 7.89 -8.20 -13.13
N GLY A 201 7.80 -9.45 -13.55
CA GLY A 201 6.80 -9.87 -14.54
C GLY A 201 7.23 -9.59 -15.98
N GLU A 202 6.35 -9.95 -16.91
CA GLU A 202 6.52 -9.64 -18.32
C GLU A 202 6.21 -8.16 -18.56
N HIS A 203 6.92 -7.53 -19.49
CA HIS A 203 6.60 -6.17 -19.94
C HIS A 203 5.22 -6.15 -20.56
N THR A 204 4.29 -5.52 -19.86
CA THR A 204 2.91 -5.36 -20.31
C THR A 204 2.69 -3.95 -20.86
N THR A 205 1.66 -3.79 -21.65
CA THR A 205 1.26 -2.46 -22.14
C THR A 205 0.75 -1.62 -20.97
N LYS A 206 1.29 -0.41 -20.80
CA LYS A 206 0.81 0.55 -19.80
C LYS A 206 -0.67 0.86 -20.04
N ALA A 207 -1.48 0.79 -19.00
CA ALA A 207 -2.92 1.00 -19.04
C ALA A 207 -3.35 1.86 -17.85
N SER A 208 -3.24 3.17 -17.99
CA SER A 208 -3.67 4.11 -16.95
C SER A 208 -5.19 4.13 -16.81
N CYS A 209 -5.67 4.17 -15.58
CA CYS A 209 -7.10 4.29 -15.30
C CYS A 209 -7.53 5.76 -15.50
N VAL A 210 -8.41 6.01 -16.46
CA VAL A 210 -8.94 7.37 -16.72
C VAL A 210 -9.62 7.98 -15.49
N PHE A 211 -10.23 7.15 -14.64
CA PHE A 211 -10.88 7.64 -13.41
C PHE A 211 -9.91 8.23 -12.39
N GLU A 212 -8.62 7.86 -12.42
CA GLU A 212 -7.61 8.53 -11.59
C GLU A 212 -7.54 10.02 -11.95
N TYR A 213 -7.53 10.35 -13.25
CA TYR A 213 -7.46 11.74 -13.71
C TYR A 213 -8.76 12.50 -13.53
N VAL A 214 -9.92 11.90 -13.90
CA VAL A 214 -11.18 12.65 -13.94
C VAL A 214 -11.92 12.70 -12.60
N TYR A 215 -11.64 11.80 -11.68
CA TYR A 215 -12.42 11.66 -10.45
C TYR A 215 -11.61 11.48 -9.17
N PHE A 216 -10.61 10.56 -9.12
CA PHE A 216 -9.97 10.20 -7.84
C PHE A 216 -8.91 11.20 -7.41
N ALA A 217 -7.95 11.51 -8.27
CA ALA A 217 -6.82 12.34 -7.92
C ALA A 217 -7.19 13.80 -7.69
N ARG A 218 -6.45 14.48 -6.83
CA ARG A 218 -6.57 15.91 -6.65
C ARG A 218 -6.03 16.64 -7.90
N PRO A 219 -6.59 17.82 -8.25
CA PRO A 219 -6.14 18.58 -9.43
C PRO A 219 -4.66 18.95 -9.42
N ASP A 220 -4.09 19.15 -8.23
CA ASP A 220 -2.69 19.52 -8.00
C ASP A 220 -1.72 18.31 -8.04
N SER A 221 -2.23 17.11 -8.31
CA SER A 221 -1.40 15.93 -8.49
C SER A 221 -0.83 15.80 -9.90
N VAL A 222 0.33 15.16 -9.99
CA VAL A 222 0.93 14.68 -11.24
C VAL A 222 0.97 13.16 -11.17
N ILE A 223 0.50 12.48 -12.21
CA ILE A 223 0.48 11.03 -12.34
C ILE A 223 1.09 10.67 -13.69
N ASP A 224 2.13 9.84 -13.71
CA ASP A 224 2.82 9.42 -14.93
C ASP A 224 3.24 10.60 -15.81
N GLU A 225 3.78 11.64 -15.18
CA GLU A 225 4.21 12.91 -15.80
C GLU A 225 3.08 13.78 -16.37
N ILE A 226 1.82 13.40 -16.16
CA ILE A 226 0.64 14.14 -16.64
C ILE A 226 0.04 14.92 -15.46
N SER A 227 -0.11 16.24 -15.61
CA SER A 227 -0.87 17.06 -14.67
C SER A 227 -2.34 16.65 -14.69
N VAL A 228 -2.90 16.34 -13.51
CA VAL A 228 -4.31 15.99 -13.40
C VAL A 228 -5.21 17.15 -13.78
N GLN A 229 -4.79 18.38 -13.50
CA GLN A 229 -5.53 19.58 -13.91
C GLN A 229 -5.58 19.72 -15.44
N GLU A 230 -4.44 19.53 -16.11
CA GLU A 230 -4.38 19.60 -17.58
C GLU A 230 -5.16 18.46 -18.26
N ALA A 231 -5.15 17.27 -17.68
CA ALA A 231 -5.90 16.13 -18.19
C ALA A 231 -7.43 16.30 -18.12
N ARG A 232 -7.93 17.30 -17.37
CA ARG A 232 -9.36 17.61 -17.21
C ARG A 232 -9.87 18.71 -18.13
N ILE A 233 -9.00 19.39 -18.85
CA ILE A 233 -9.32 20.46 -19.79
C ILE A 233 -9.47 19.90 -21.19
#